data_1798bf63f067af4f69cf5ddc56235400
#
_entry.id   1798bf63f067af4f69cf5ddc56235400
#
_cell.length_a   1.000
_cell.length_b   1.000
_cell.length_c   1.000
_cell.angle_alpha   90.00
_cell.angle_beta   90.00
_cell.angle_gamma   90.00
#
_symmetry.space_group_name_H-M   'P 1'
#
loop_
_entity.id
_entity.type
_entity.pdbx_description
1 polymer ?
#
loop_
_entity_poly.entity_id
_entity_poly.type
_entity_poly.pdbx_seq_one_letter_code
_entity_poly.pdbx_strand_id
1 'polypeptide(L)'
;DCPPEKKVTLNTLMLKIIVEGLKADPIMNSHIEFDRKLVRGEIHTFENIDISMPMVLPSGEMMTINLHNFENKNLDEMVSYIADVNRRVANTNLDEVMFDVSLDNTLTALKQGKIKQTLYRLIGSKTGKHKVKTLSGKEKSNYYKIPENDRLTKHDIEQGTITVSNIGSVYRAQRGETCLLEIVPPQVCAIAVGAVQDKPVVVVNEAGEKEIAIRQVMPLCIAF
;
A
#
# COMPACT_ATOMS: atom_id res chain seq x y z
N ASP A 1 -25.61 -16.91 -6.32
CA ASP A 1 -24.24 -17.43 -6.16
C ASP A 1 -23.31 -16.60 -7.03
N CYS A 2 -22.64 -15.62 -6.39
CA CYS A 2 -21.62 -14.83 -7.07
C CYS A 2 -20.30 -15.60 -7.04
N PRO A 3 -19.55 -15.70 -8.14
CA PRO A 3 -18.23 -16.33 -8.16
C PRO A 3 -17.35 -15.69 -7.08
N PRO A 4 -16.51 -16.45 -6.36
CA PRO A 4 -15.67 -15.93 -5.28
C PRO A 4 -14.77 -14.78 -5.71
N GLU A 5 -14.40 -14.73 -6.99
CA GLU A 5 -13.58 -13.68 -7.62
C GLU A 5 -14.31 -12.34 -7.79
N LYS A 6 -15.65 -12.32 -7.72
CA LYS A 6 -16.49 -11.10 -7.83
C LYS A 6 -17.14 -10.68 -6.53
N LYS A 7 -16.84 -11.35 -5.43
CA LYS A 7 -17.46 -11.03 -4.14
C LYS A 7 -16.83 -9.78 -3.54
N VAL A 8 -17.66 -8.75 -3.32
CA VAL A 8 -17.25 -7.57 -2.56
C VAL A 8 -16.90 -8.00 -1.15
N THR A 9 -15.67 -7.73 -0.75
CA THR A 9 -15.17 -8.01 0.60
C THR A 9 -15.30 -6.78 1.49
N LEU A 10 -15.29 -6.98 2.81
CA LEU A 10 -15.25 -5.87 3.77
C LEU A 10 -14.03 -4.95 3.50
N ASN A 11 -12.90 -5.53 3.10
CA ASN A 11 -11.71 -4.77 2.74
C ASN A 11 -11.96 -3.85 1.53
N THR A 12 -12.59 -4.36 0.47
CA THR A 12 -12.91 -3.55 -0.72
C THR A 12 -13.89 -2.43 -0.38
N LEU A 13 -14.91 -2.73 0.43
CA LEU A 13 -15.87 -1.73 0.89
C LEU A 13 -15.20 -0.63 1.73
N MET A 14 -14.32 -1.01 2.64
CA MET A 14 -13.55 -0.08 3.47
C MET A 14 -12.65 0.82 2.60
N LEU A 15 -11.95 0.26 1.60
CA LEU A 15 -11.15 1.05 0.67
C LEU A 15 -12.02 2.05 -0.11
N LYS A 16 -13.23 1.65 -0.52
CA LYS A 16 -14.16 2.58 -1.20
C LYS A 16 -14.59 3.71 -0.28
N ILE A 17 -14.87 3.45 0.99
CA ILE A 17 -15.22 4.48 1.98
C ILE A 17 -14.04 5.45 2.17
N ILE A 18 -12.81 4.96 2.28
CA ILE A 18 -11.60 5.78 2.38
C ILE A 18 -11.46 6.68 1.15
N VAL A 19 -11.61 6.13 -0.05
CA VAL A 19 -11.52 6.88 -1.31
C VAL A 19 -12.56 8.01 -1.35
N GLU A 20 -13.81 7.74 -0.96
CA GLU A 20 -14.84 8.78 -0.92
C GLU A 20 -14.54 9.85 0.16
N GLY A 21 -13.94 9.46 1.28
CA GLY A 21 -13.44 10.41 2.29
C GLY A 21 -12.33 11.32 1.74
N LEU A 22 -11.36 10.76 1.01
CA LEU A 22 -10.27 11.54 0.39
C LEU A 22 -10.77 12.48 -0.71
N LYS A 23 -11.83 12.11 -1.42
CA LYS A 23 -12.49 13.03 -2.39
C LYS A 23 -13.20 14.18 -1.70
N ALA A 24 -13.75 13.95 -0.50
CA ALA A 24 -14.41 14.98 0.28
C ALA A 24 -13.42 15.98 0.88
N ASP A 25 -12.22 15.54 1.21
CA ASP A 25 -11.13 16.38 1.71
C ASP A 25 -9.81 16.07 0.96
N PRO A 26 -9.60 16.65 -0.22
CA PRO A 26 -8.46 16.34 -1.09
C PRO A 26 -7.10 16.67 -0.48
N ILE A 27 -7.01 17.54 0.53
CA ILE A 27 -5.72 17.86 1.16
C ILE A 27 -5.09 16.65 1.85
N MET A 28 -5.92 15.69 2.28
CA MET A 28 -5.45 14.42 2.85
C MET A 28 -4.77 13.50 1.82
N ASN A 29 -5.00 13.76 0.52
CA ASN A 29 -4.36 13.07 -0.60
C ASN A 29 -3.23 13.92 -1.18
N SER A 30 -2.26 14.27 -0.36
CA SER A 30 -1.19 15.21 -0.71
C SER A 30 0.18 14.71 -0.27
N HIS A 31 1.20 15.27 -0.86
CA HIS A 31 2.59 15.14 -0.40
C HIS A 31 3.11 16.48 0.09
N ILE A 32 4.02 16.45 1.06
CA ILE A 32 4.74 17.62 1.55
C ILE A 32 6.22 17.52 1.20
N GLU A 33 6.73 18.53 0.52
CA GLU A 33 8.17 18.72 0.33
C GLU A 33 8.66 19.79 1.29
N PHE A 34 9.55 19.43 2.20
CA PHE A 34 10.08 20.35 3.22
C PHE A 34 11.56 20.59 3.04
N ASP A 35 11.94 21.83 2.70
CA ASP A 35 13.32 22.29 2.66
C ASP A 35 13.76 22.75 4.06
N ARG A 36 14.58 21.94 4.73
CA ARG A 36 15.08 22.22 6.08
C ARG A 36 16.01 23.43 6.15
N LYS A 37 16.68 23.78 5.05
CA LYS A 37 17.61 24.94 5.01
C LYS A 37 16.84 26.24 4.92
N LEU A 38 15.78 26.26 4.14
CA LEU A 38 14.95 27.43 3.91
C LEU A 38 13.77 27.52 4.90
N VAL A 39 13.60 26.47 5.72
CA VAL A 39 12.51 26.35 6.71
C VAL A 39 11.14 26.63 6.07
N ARG A 40 10.89 26.05 4.91
CA ARG A 40 9.63 26.18 4.20
C ARG A 40 9.24 24.84 3.55
N GLY A 41 7.94 24.62 3.46
CA GLY A 41 7.38 23.46 2.79
C GLY A 41 6.36 23.86 1.74
N GLU A 42 6.13 22.94 0.82
CA GLU A 42 5.12 23.03 -0.20
C GLU A 42 4.26 21.75 -0.16
N ILE A 43 2.94 21.92 -0.25
CA ILE A 43 2.00 20.81 -0.27
C ILE A 43 1.48 20.65 -1.69
N HIS A 44 1.65 19.45 -2.24
CA HIS A 44 1.18 19.05 -3.56
C HIS A 44 0.01 18.09 -3.41
N THR A 45 -1.19 18.54 -3.73
CA THR A 45 -2.41 17.73 -3.72
C THR A 45 -2.56 16.99 -5.06
N PHE A 46 -2.95 15.72 -4.99
CA PHE A 46 -3.14 14.87 -6.15
C PHE A 46 -4.61 14.68 -6.48
N GLU A 47 -4.93 14.67 -7.78
CA GLU A 47 -6.27 14.35 -8.28
C GLU A 47 -6.51 12.83 -8.29
N ASN A 48 -5.47 12.04 -8.64
CA ASN A 48 -5.50 10.59 -8.57
C ASN A 48 -5.31 10.10 -7.13
N ILE A 49 -5.97 9.01 -6.78
CA ILE A 49 -5.81 8.35 -5.47
C ILE A 49 -5.11 7.02 -5.69
N ASP A 50 -3.83 6.99 -5.32
CA ASP A 50 -2.96 5.83 -5.40
C ASP A 50 -2.64 5.36 -3.97
N ILE A 51 -3.12 4.16 -3.63
CA ILE A 51 -3.07 3.64 -2.26
C ILE A 51 -1.88 2.70 -2.09
N SER A 52 -0.90 3.10 -1.31
CA SER A 52 0.16 2.23 -0.81
C SER A 52 -0.40 1.29 0.25
N MET A 53 -0.52 0.01 -0.05
CA MET A 53 -1.08 -0.99 0.85
C MET A 53 -0.07 -2.10 1.15
N PRO A 54 0.32 -2.32 2.42
CA PRO A 54 1.12 -3.48 2.80
C PRO A 54 0.36 -4.78 2.56
N MET A 55 0.97 -5.71 1.85
CA MET A 55 0.42 -7.03 1.55
C MET A 55 1.40 -8.12 1.97
N VAL A 56 0.87 -9.26 2.40
CA VAL A 56 1.68 -10.45 2.70
C VAL A 56 1.82 -11.27 1.43
N LEU A 57 3.07 -11.52 1.04
CA LEU A 57 3.41 -12.32 -0.12
C LEU A 57 3.25 -13.82 0.18
N PRO A 58 3.16 -14.70 -0.85
CA PRO A 58 3.17 -16.15 -0.65
C PRO A 58 4.40 -16.67 0.10
N SER A 59 5.52 -15.94 0.04
CA SER A 59 6.76 -16.23 0.79
C SER A 59 6.64 -15.97 2.30
N GLY A 60 5.57 -15.28 2.76
CA GLY A 60 5.40 -14.81 4.13
C GLY A 60 6.04 -13.45 4.41
N GLU A 61 6.74 -12.87 3.45
CA GLU A 61 7.29 -11.52 3.54
C GLU A 61 6.20 -10.48 3.32
N MET A 62 6.40 -9.27 3.89
CA MET A 62 5.51 -8.14 3.65
C MET A 62 6.11 -7.19 2.61
N MET A 63 5.28 -6.75 1.68
CA MET A 63 5.62 -5.77 0.68
C MET A 63 4.51 -4.73 0.56
N THR A 64 4.89 -3.47 0.41
CA THR A 64 3.93 -2.42 0.09
C THR A 64 3.71 -2.36 -1.41
N ILE A 65 2.47 -2.49 -1.82
CA ILE A 65 2.04 -2.44 -3.22
C ILE A 65 1.20 -1.19 -3.42
N ASN A 66 1.42 -0.50 -4.52
CA ASN A 66 0.66 0.66 -4.90
C ASN A 66 -0.55 0.25 -5.75
N LEU A 67 -1.73 0.59 -5.27
CA LEU A 67 -3.01 0.38 -5.96
C LEU A 67 -3.40 1.68 -6.66
N HIS A 68 -3.36 1.67 -7.99
CA HIS A 68 -3.48 2.89 -8.79
C HIS A 68 -4.90 3.30 -9.16
N ASN A 69 -5.14 4.61 -9.23
CA ASN A 69 -6.33 5.25 -9.81
C ASN A 69 -7.63 4.76 -9.18
N PHE A 70 -7.71 4.80 -7.85
CA PHE A 70 -8.89 4.35 -7.11
C PHE A 70 -10.03 5.38 -7.11
N GLU A 71 -9.75 6.64 -7.43
CA GLU A 71 -10.72 7.74 -7.44
C GLU A 71 -11.93 7.49 -8.34
N ASN A 72 -11.72 6.83 -9.49
CA ASN A 72 -12.76 6.61 -10.51
C ASN A 72 -13.33 5.18 -10.51
N LYS A 73 -12.75 4.24 -9.70
CA LYS A 73 -13.20 2.86 -9.70
C LYS A 73 -14.48 2.67 -8.89
N ASN A 74 -15.45 1.98 -9.47
CA ASN A 74 -16.59 1.44 -8.74
C ASN A 74 -16.20 0.17 -7.97
N LEU A 75 -17.10 -0.39 -7.15
CA LEU A 75 -16.80 -1.55 -6.30
C LEU A 75 -16.40 -2.79 -7.12
N ASP A 76 -17.06 -3.05 -8.24
CA ASP A 76 -16.77 -4.23 -9.07
C ASP A 76 -15.41 -4.10 -9.77
N GLU A 77 -15.07 -2.89 -10.20
CA GLU A 77 -13.75 -2.59 -10.76
C GLU A 77 -12.65 -2.70 -9.69
N MET A 78 -12.90 -2.25 -8.46
CA MET A 78 -11.96 -2.42 -7.34
C MET A 78 -11.73 -3.91 -7.03
N VAL A 79 -12.79 -4.71 -6.97
CA VAL A 79 -12.69 -6.17 -6.75
C VAL A 79 -11.84 -6.81 -7.83
N SER A 80 -12.14 -6.51 -9.09
CA SER A 80 -11.44 -7.07 -10.26
C SER A 80 -9.95 -6.64 -10.27
N TYR A 81 -9.68 -5.38 -9.96
CA TYR A 81 -8.32 -4.84 -9.88
C TYR A 81 -7.50 -5.48 -8.75
N ILE A 82 -8.08 -5.63 -7.55
CA ILE A 82 -7.42 -6.29 -6.42
C ILE A 82 -7.15 -7.77 -6.72
N ALA A 83 -8.09 -8.46 -7.38
CA ALA A 83 -7.88 -9.84 -7.82
C ALA A 83 -6.72 -9.96 -8.83
N ASP A 84 -6.62 -9.02 -9.79
CA ASP A 84 -5.50 -8.96 -10.72
C ASP A 84 -4.17 -8.69 -10.01
N VAL A 85 -4.13 -7.73 -9.08
CA VAL A 85 -2.93 -7.45 -8.27
C VAL A 85 -2.49 -8.70 -7.51
N ASN A 86 -3.42 -9.42 -6.86
CA ASN A 86 -3.11 -10.65 -6.14
C ASN A 86 -2.54 -11.74 -7.08
N ARG A 87 -3.07 -11.87 -8.30
CA ARG A 87 -2.55 -12.78 -9.33
C ARG A 87 -1.13 -12.39 -9.72
N ARG A 88 -0.86 -11.12 -9.95
CA ARG A 88 0.48 -10.61 -10.29
C ARG A 88 1.48 -10.79 -9.14
N VAL A 89 1.05 -10.58 -7.90
CA VAL A 89 1.84 -10.87 -6.69
C VAL A 89 2.30 -12.33 -6.66
N ALA A 90 1.39 -13.26 -6.93
CA ALA A 90 1.71 -14.69 -6.93
C ALA A 90 2.76 -15.09 -7.98
N ASN A 91 2.84 -14.35 -9.08
CA ASN A 91 3.79 -14.57 -10.17
C ASN A 91 5.12 -13.81 -10.00
N THR A 92 5.23 -12.97 -8.97
CA THR A 92 6.35 -12.05 -8.78
C THR A 92 7.41 -12.63 -7.86
N ASN A 93 8.67 -12.52 -8.26
CA ASN A 93 9.82 -12.72 -7.38
C ASN A 93 10.26 -11.37 -6.81
N LEU A 94 10.20 -11.23 -5.47
CA LEU A 94 10.48 -9.98 -4.77
C LEU A 94 11.92 -9.49 -5.01
N ASP A 95 12.90 -10.40 -4.96
CA ASP A 95 14.31 -10.04 -5.14
C ASP A 95 14.56 -9.46 -6.53
N GLU A 96 13.92 -9.99 -7.58
CA GLU A 96 14.05 -9.48 -8.95
C GLU A 96 13.41 -8.09 -9.09
N VAL A 97 12.20 -7.89 -8.55
CA VAL A 97 11.54 -6.56 -8.60
C VAL A 97 12.34 -5.51 -7.83
N MET A 98 12.82 -5.85 -6.64
CA MET A 98 13.66 -4.94 -5.84
C MET A 98 15.00 -4.64 -6.53
N PHE A 99 15.55 -5.60 -7.26
CA PHE A 99 16.74 -5.37 -8.08
C PHE A 99 16.46 -4.39 -9.23
N ASP A 100 15.34 -4.57 -9.95
CA ASP A 100 14.94 -3.69 -11.04
C ASP A 100 14.76 -2.24 -10.56
N VAL A 101 14.09 -2.05 -9.39
CA VAL A 101 13.96 -0.73 -8.75
C VAL A 101 15.31 -0.14 -8.36
N SER A 102 16.19 -0.94 -7.78
CA SER A 102 17.52 -0.50 -7.37
C SER A 102 18.38 -0.09 -8.57
N LEU A 103 18.25 -0.82 -9.68
CA LEU A 103 18.95 -0.52 -10.94
C LEU A 103 18.47 0.82 -11.51
N ASP A 104 17.16 1.03 -11.59
CA ASP A 104 16.59 2.25 -12.14
C ASP A 104 16.93 3.49 -11.29
N ASN A 105 16.85 3.36 -9.96
CA ASN A 105 17.29 4.41 -9.04
C ASN A 105 18.78 4.73 -9.20
N THR A 106 19.59 3.73 -9.53
CA THR A 106 21.02 3.89 -9.79
C THR A 106 21.25 4.64 -11.10
N LEU A 107 20.52 4.30 -12.16
CA LEU A 107 20.57 4.99 -13.45
C LEU A 107 20.10 6.44 -13.35
N THR A 108 19.05 6.68 -12.60
CA THR A 108 18.51 8.03 -12.33
C THR A 108 19.53 8.87 -11.54
N ALA A 109 20.18 8.31 -10.52
CA ALA A 109 21.25 9.00 -9.79
C ALA A 109 22.46 9.33 -10.66
N LEU A 110 22.81 8.47 -11.63
CA LEU A 110 23.84 8.76 -12.64
C LEU A 110 23.47 9.94 -13.52
N LYS A 111 22.23 9.97 -14.03
CA LYS A 111 21.72 11.10 -14.83
C LYS A 111 21.74 12.42 -14.05
N GLN A 112 21.56 12.37 -12.73
CA GLN A 112 21.64 13.52 -11.83
C GLN A 112 23.09 13.91 -11.43
N GLY A 113 24.10 13.26 -11.98
CA GLY A 113 25.51 13.55 -11.70
C GLY A 113 26.03 13.05 -10.35
N LYS A 114 25.27 12.20 -9.64
CA LYS A 114 25.64 11.65 -8.31
C LYS A 114 26.57 10.42 -8.44
N ILE A 115 27.68 10.57 -9.18
CA ILE A 115 28.58 9.48 -9.59
C ILE A 115 29.17 8.72 -8.39
N LYS A 116 29.65 9.43 -7.36
CA LYS A 116 30.23 8.78 -6.16
C LYS A 116 29.25 7.87 -5.43
N GLN A 117 28.03 8.34 -5.19
CA GLN A 117 26.98 7.54 -4.53
C GLN A 117 26.60 6.32 -5.35
N THR A 118 26.52 6.49 -6.66
CA THR A 118 26.19 5.41 -7.59
C THR A 118 27.27 4.32 -7.59
N LEU A 119 28.56 4.71 -7.61
CA LEU A 119 29.66 3.77 -7.55
C LEU A 119 29.64 2.96 -6.23
N TYR A 120 29.43 3.61 -5.08
CA TYR A 120 29.29 2.93 -3.80
C TYR A 120 28.10 1.96 -3.76
N ARG A 121 26.96 2.33 -4.34
CA ARG A 121 25.79 1.44 -4.45
C ARG A 121 26.07 0.23 -5.33
N LEU A 122 26.72 0.40 -6.49
CA LEU A 122 27.08 -0.70 -7.38
C LEU A 122 28.07 -1.68 -6.74
N ILE A 123 29.07 -1.17 -6.03
CA ILE A 123 30.01 -2.02 -5.29
C ILE A 123 29.30 -2.75 -4.16
N GLY A 124 28.48 -2.04 -3.35
CA GLY A 124 27.73 -2.61 -2.24
C GLY A 124 26.69 -3.65 -2.65
N SER A 125 26.08 -3.49 -3.84
CA SER A 125 25.11 -4.46 -4.35
C SER A 125 25.72 -5.79 -4.79
N LYS A 126 27.00 -5.80 -5.13
CA LYS A 126 27.73 -7.00 -5.59
C LYS A 126 28.60 -7.64 -4.51
N THR A 127 28.99 -6.88 -3.48
CA THR A 127 29.94 -7.34 -2.46
C THR A 127 29.43 -7.07 -1.05
N GLY A 128 29.69 -8.00 -0.11
CA GLY A 128 29.41 -7.85 1.31
C GLY A 128 28.06 -8.41 1.78
N LYS A 129 27.70 -8.05 3.03
CA LYS A 129 26.48 -8.53 3.71
C LYS A 129 25.17 -8.10 3.05
N HIS A 130 25.19 -7.05 2.25
CA HIS A 130 24.03 -6.46 1.57
C HIS A 130 24.00 -6.78 0.07
N LYS A 131 24.63 -7.87 -0.33
CA LYS A 131 24.55 -8.34 -1.72
C LYS A 131 23.08 -8.59 -2.07
N VAL A 132 22.61 -7.92 -3.11
CA VAL A 132 21.26 -8.16 -3.64
C VAL A 132 21.21 -9.59 -4.19
N LYS A 133 20.31 -10.40 -3.64
CA LYS A 133 20.03 -11.74 -4.16
C LYS A 133 19.17 -11.56 -5.41
N THR A 134 19.51 -12.27 -6.46
CA THR A 134 18.71 -12.33 -7.69
C THR A 134 18.66 -13.78 -8.13
N LEU A 135 17.64 -14.12 -8.89
CA LEU A 135 17.55 -15.43 -9.53
C LEU A 135 18.75 -15.66 -10.46
N SER A 136 19.12 -16.89 -10.68
CA SER A 136 20.23 -17.25 -11.55
C SER A 136 19.86 -18.36 -12.54
N GLY A 137 20.59 -18.42 -13.66
CA GLY A 137 20.47 -19.49 -14.64
C GLY A 137 19.05 -19.68 -15.18
N LYS A 138 18.56 -20.95 -15.12
CA LYS A 138 17.25 -21.33 -15.66
C LYS A 138 16.07 -20.67 -14.94
N GLU A 139 16.19 -20.46 -13.63
CA GLU A 139 15.13 -19.83 -12.83
C GLU A 139 14.90 -18.40 -13.27
N LYS A 140 15.97 -17.63 -13.45
CA LYS A 140 15.90 -16.26 -13.97
C LYS A 140 15.30 -16.21 -15.37
N SER A 141 15.75 -17.11 -16.27
CA SER A 141 15.21 -17.20 -17.62
C SER A 141 13.70 -17.53 -17.62
N ASN A 142 13.25 -18.39 -16.72
CA ASN A 142 11.83 -18.75 -16.62
C ASN A 142 11.01 -17.60 -16.03
N TYR A 143 11.52 -16.88 -15.05
CA TYR A 143 10.84 -15.72 -14.49
C TYR A 143 10.58 -14.63 -15.55
N TYR A 144 11.58 -14.30 -16.35
CA TYR A 144 11.43 -13.28 -17.40
C TYR A 144 10.65 -13.74 -18.64
N LYS A 145 10.21 -15.02 -18.70
CA LYS A 145 9.20 -15.48 -19.68
C LYS A 145 7.77 -15.10 -19.26
N ILE A 146 7.55 -14.79 -17.95
CA ILE A 146 6.27 -14.29 -17.49
C ILE A 146 6.08 -12.89 -18.06
N PRO A 147 4.98 -12.61 -18.77
CA PRO A 147 4.71 -11.28 -19.31
C PRO A 147 4.72 -10.21 -18.21
N GLU A 148 5.15 -8.99 -18.53
CA GLU A 148 5.15 -7.89 -17.57
C GLU A 148 3.76 -7.62 -16.98
N ASN A 149 2.71 -7.76 -17.77
CA ASN A 149 1.33 -7.58 -17.32
C ASN A 149 0.87 -8.65 -16.32
N ASP A 150 1.60 -9.75 -16.20
CA ASP A 150 1.27 -10.87 -15.30
C ASP A 150 2.15 -10.92 -14.04
N ARG A 151 3.03 -9.97 -13.86
CA ARG A 151 3.88 -9.80 -12.67
C ARG A 151 3.90 -8.35 -12.21
N LEU A 152 4.30 -8.11 -10.96
CA LEU A 152 4.52 -6.75 -10.47
C LEU A 152 5.74 -6.13 -11.15
N THR A 153 5.63 -4.84 -11.38
CA THR A 153 6.68 -4.00 -11.95
C THR A 153 7.12 -2.95 -10.91
N LYS A 154 8.13 -2.16 -11.26
CA LYS A 154 8.54 -1.01 -10.46
C LYS A 154 7.37 -0.07 -10.15
N HIS A 155 6.49 0.18 -11.11
CA HIS A 155 5.33 1.06 -10.95
C HIS A 155 4.40 0.61 -9.83
N ASP A 156 4.21 -0.71 -9.67
CA ASP A 156 3.36 -1.29 -8.63
C ASP A 156 3.96 -1.21 -7.21
N ILE A 157 5.25 -0.86 -7.06
CA ILE A 157 5.93 -0.76 -5.77
C ILE A 157 6.47 0.65 -5.46
N GLU A 158 6.25 1.61 -6.35
CA GLU A 158 6.46 3.02 -6.05
C GLU A 158 5.47 3.50 -4.99
N GLN A 159 5.85 4.53 -4.25
CA GLN A 159 4.98 5.08 -3.21
C GLN A 159 3.76 5.76 -3.83
N GLY A 160 2.57 5.39 -3.35
CA GLY A 160 1.32 6.04 -3.72
C GLY A 160 1.10 7.39 -3.02
N THR A 161 -0.04 7.98 -3.24
CA THR A 161 -0.40 9.28 -2.68
C THR A 161 -0.76 9.19 -1.20
N ILE A 162 -1.25 8.03 -0.74
CA ILE A 162 -1.61 7.76 0.66
C ILE A 162 -1.24 6.32 1.05
N THR A 163 -0.97 6.09 2.33
CA THR A 163 -0.78 4.73 2.86
C THR A 163 -2.02 4.26 3.64
N VAL A 164 -2.51 3.07 3.30
CA VAL A 164 -3.59 2.39 4.03
C VAL A 164 -3.09 1.03 4.52
N SER A 165 -2.94 0.88 5.83
CA SER A 165 -2.51 -0.37 6.48
C SER A 165 -3.72 -1.11 7.05
N ASN A 166 -4.06 -2.28 6.50
CA ASN A 166 -5.14 -3.12 7.00
C ASN A 166 -4.60 -4.25 7.90
N ILE A 167 -4.37 -3.91 9.16
CA ILE A 167 -3.89 -4.85 10.18
C ILE A 167 -4.95 -5.93 10.45
N GLY A 168 -6.23 -5.57 10.40
CA GLY A 168 -7.35 -6.47 10.64
C GLY A 168 -7.48 -7.60 9.61
N SER A 169 -6.98 -7.42 8.39
CA SER A 169 -6.97 -8.48 7.38
C SER A 169 -5.90 -9.55 7.66
N VAL A 170 -4.80 -9.16 8.28
CA VAL A 170 -3.64 -10.04 8.61
C VAL A 170 -3.84 -10.70 9.97
N TYR A 171 -4.32 -9.93 10.96
CA TYR A 171 -4.47 -10.39 12.35
C TYR A 171 -5.93 -10.28 12.81
N ARG A 172 -6.79 -11.15 12.30
CA ARG A 172 -8.24 -11.15 12.57
C ARG A 172 -8.61 -11.34 14.04
N ALA A 173 -7.74 -11.99 14.80
CA ALA A 173 -7.95 -12.23 16.24
C ALA A 173 -7.50 -11.07 17.13
N GLN A 174 -6.84 -10.06 16.55
CA GLN A 174 -6.40 -8.90 17.31
C GLN A 174 -7.59 -8.13 17.89
N ARG A 175 -7.47 -7.76 19.18
CA ARG A 175 -8.40 -6.87 19.88
C ARG A 175 -7.64 -5.63 20.30
N GLY A 176 -8.25 -4.48 20.12
CA GLY A 176 -7.63 -3.19 20.46
C GLY A 176 -7.73 -2.17 19.34
N GLU A 177 -7.07 -1.06 19.55
CA GLU A 177 -7.06 0.08 18.64
C GLU A 177 -5.62 0.46 18.31
N THR A 178 -5.37 0.96 17.10
CA THR A 178 -4.08 1.53 16.74
C THR A 178 -3.98 2.90 17.37
N CYS A 179 -3.03 3.08 18.29
CA CYS A 179 -2.86 4.35 19.01
C CYS A 179 -1.77 5.23 18.37
N LEU A 180 -0.90 4.66 17.57
CA LEU A 180 0.18 5.36 16.89
C LEU A 180 0.30 4.83 15.46
N LEU A 181 0.30 5.76 14.52
CA LEU A 181 0.51 5.48 13.10
C LEU A 181 1.54 6.48 12.58
N GLU A 182 2.63 5.97 12.02
CA GLU A 182 3.67 6.78 11.41
C GLU A 182 3.30 7.11 9.96
N ILE A 183 3.41 8.39 9.62
CA ILE A 183 3.23 8.85 8.24
C ILE A 183 4.55 8.66 7.50
N VAL A 184 4.51 8.02 6.34
CA VAL A 184 5.69 7.80 5.51
C VAL A 184 5.91 9.00 4.58
N PRO A 185 6.94 9.83 4.81
CA PRO A 185 7.19 10.98 3.96
C PRO A 185 7.38 10.56 2.49
N PRO A 186 6.92 11.36 1.51
CA PRO A 186 6.37 12.73 1.64
C PRO A 186 4.85 12.79 1.88
N GLN A 187 4.15 11.68 2.10
CA GLN A 187 2.71 11.65 2.34
C GLN A 187 2.32 12.51 3.55
N VAL A 188 1.15 13.15 3.51
CA VAL A 188 0.62 13.94 4.64
C VAL A 188 -0.36 13.14 5.50
N CYS A 189 -0.85 12.02 4.99
CA CYS A 189 -1.85 11.20 5.67
C CYS A 189 -1.53 9.71 5.58
N ALA A 190 -1.85 9.00 6.64
CA ALA A 190 -1.85 7.54 6.67
C ALA A 190 -3.08 7.04 7.44
N ILE A 191 -3.62 5.88 7.03
CA ILE A 191 -4.80 5.26 7.64
C ILE A 191 -4.47 3.83 8.03
N ALA A 192 -4.78 3.48 9.30
CA ALA A 192 -4.73 2.09 9.75
C ALA A 192 -6.12 1.58 10.07
N VAL A 193 -6.40 0.35 9.62
CA VAL A 193 -7.67 -0.36 9.81
C VAL A 193 -7.42 -1.55 10.73
N GLY A 194 -8.10 -1.59 11.86
CA GLY A 194 -8.04 -2.70 12.81
C GLY A 194 -8.97 -3.85 12.46
N ALA A 195 -8.88 -4.93 13.24
CA ALA A 195 -9.80 -6.06 13.11
C ALA A 195 -11.21 -5.71 13.61
N VAL A 196 -12.21 -6.31 12.98
CA VAL A 196 -13.60 -6.23 13.46
C VAL A 196 -13.68 -6.93 14.82
N GLN A 197 -14.27 -6.26 15.79
CA GLN A 197 -14.41 -6.76 17.17
C GLN A 197 -15.78 -6.39 17.75
N ASP A 198 -16.29 -7.25 18.61
CA ASP A 198 -17.53 -6.96 19.33
C ASP A 198 -17.24 -5.97 20.46
N LYS A 199 -17.95 -4.84 20.46
CA LYS A 199 -17.87 -3.82 21.51
C LYS A 199 -19.25 -3.43 22.03
N PRO A 200 -19.38 -3.10 23.33
CA PRO A 200 -20.57 -2.46 23.84
C PRO A 200 -20.62 -1.02 23.31
N VAL A 201 -21.70 -0.69 22.65
CA VAL A 201 -21.97 0.66 22.12
C VAL A 201 -23.35 1.14 22.54
N VAL A 202 -23.52 2.45 22.68
CA VAL A 202 -24.81 3.04 22.92
C VAL A 202 -25.55 3.14 21.60
N VAL A 203 -26.71 2.52 21.50
CA VAL A 203 -27.62 2.58 20.35
C VAL A 203 -28.94 3.24 20.75
N VAL A 204 -29.68 3.76 19.80
CA VAL A 204 -31.04 4.24 20.00
C VAL A 204 -32.01 3.14 19.51
N ASN A 205 -32.90 2.65 20.39
CA ASN A 205 -33.87 1.65 20.04
C ASN A 205 -35.06 2.24 19.26
N GLU A 206 -36.00 1.40 18.85
CA GLU A 206 -37.17 1.83 18.08
C GLU A 206 -38.08 2.80 18.85
N ALA A 207 -38.04 2.80 20.19
CA ALA A 207 -38.77 3.74 21.03
C ALA A 207 -38.08 5.11 21.20
N GLY A 208 -36.87 5.29 20.61
CA GLY A 208 -36.06 6.51 20.73
C GLY A 208 -35.25 6.57 22.03
N GLU A 209 -35.15 5.48 22.80
CA GLU A 209 -34.40 5.41 24.05
C GLU A 209 -32.98 4.90 23.81
N LYS A 210 -32.04 5.35 24.63
CA LYS A 210 -30.65 4.89 24.60
C LYS A 210 -30.48 3.58 25.34
N GLU A 211 -29.91 2.59 24.70
CA GLU A 211 -29.56 1.30 25.33
C GLU A 211 -28.13 0.89 24.97
N ILE A 212 -27.54 -0.03 25.73
CA ILE A 212 -26.24 -0.62 25.44
C ILE A 212 -26.47 -1.91 24.66
N ALA A 213 -25.93 -1.98 23.46
CA ALA A 213 -25.95 -3.18 22.62
C ALA A 213 -24.55 -3.59 22.18
N ILE A 214 -24.34 -4.89 21.99
CA ILE A 214 -23.11 -5.40 21.38
C ILE A 214 -23.20 -5.18 19.87
N ARG A 215 -22.18 -4.53 19.30
CA ARG A 215 -22.06 -4.29 17.86
C ARG A 215 -20.66 -4.66 17.38
N GLN A 216 -20.60 -5.06 16.13
CA GLN A 216 -19.34 -5.24 15.43
C GLN A 216 -18.78 -3.88 15.05
N VAL A 217 -17.59 -3.56 15.56
CA VAL A 217 -16.91 -2.29 15.36
C VAL A 217 -15.55 -2.55 14.72
N MET A 218 -15.23 -1.79 13.68
CA MET A 218 -13.93 -1.80 13.05
C MET A 218 -13.22 -0.49 13.38
N PRO A 219 -12.15 -0.49 14.21
CA PRO A 219 -11.44 0.73 14.55
C PRO A 219 -10.62 1.24 13.36
N LEU A 220 -10.66 2.55 13.16
CA LEU A 220 -9.84 3.28 12.19
C LEU A 220 -8.95 4.25 12.96
N CYS A 221 -7.67 4.31 12.58
CA CYS A 221 -6.73 5.33 13.03
C CYS A 221 -6.31 6.14 11.82
N ILE A 222 -6.45 7.46 11.89
CA ILE A 222 -6.05 8.39 10.84
C ILE A 222 -4.99 9.30 11.45
N ALA A 223 -3.81 9.32 10.82
CA ALA A 223 -2.72 10.24 11.15
C ALA A 223 -2.58 11.27 10.01
N PHE A 224 -2.47 12.56 10.35
CA PHE A 224 -2.31 13.67 9.40
C PHE A 224 -1.60 14.86 10.04
#